data_a1ea15169cd36e27699bdf811e1aefbd
#
_entry.id   a1ea15169cd36e27699bdf811e1aefbd
#
_cell.length_a   1.000
_cell.length_b   1.000
_cell.length_c   1.000
_cell.angle_alpha   90.00
_cell.angle_beta   90.00
_cell.angle_gamma   90.00
#
_symmetry.space_group_name_H-M   'P 1'
#
loop_
_entity.id
_entity.type
_entity.pdbx_description
1 polymer ?
#
loop_
_entity_poly.entity_id
_entity_poly.type
_entity_poly.pdbx_seq_one_letter_code
_entity_poly.pdbx_strand_id
1 'polypeptide(L)'
;GTMTWGEQNTEADAHDQLDYSLEQGVNFIDTAEMYAVPTKEKTQGLTEKYIGTWFQARKNRDKIILATKVAGRSGLSYMREDNEMTRLSREHIHYAVDQSLKRLQTDYIDLYQVHWPERPFGAFSGKLEYRYAPIPEDTIDIEETLSALGELVQQGKIRHIGLSNETPWGTMKYLELSKT
;
A
#
# COMPACT_ATOMS: atom_id res chain seq x y z
N GLY A 1 6.04 -0.96 11.91
CA GLY A 1 6.11 -1.54 10.57
C GLY A 1 5.96 -3.05 10.61
N THR A 2 5.34 -3.62 9.59
CA THR A 2 4.92 -5.04 9.55
C THR A 2 5.59 -5.83 8.42
N MET A 3 6.58 -5.25 7.79
CA MET A 3 7.16 -5.65 6.50
C MET A 3 7.68 -7.09 6.44
N THR A 4 8.00 -7.72 7.57
CA THR A 4 8.63 -9.04 7.62
C THR A 4 7.67 -10.18 8.01
N TRP A 5 6.43 -9.86 8.35
CA TRP A 5 5.45 -10.87 8.75
C TRP A 5 4.99 -11.73 7.57
N GLY A 6 5.22 -13.02 7.69
CA GLY A 6 5.03 -13.98 6.61
C GLY A 6 6.33 -14.49 5.98
N GLU A 7 7.47 -13.87 6.32
CA GLU A 7 8.83 -14.34 5.95
C GLU A 7 9.67 -14.66 7.18
N GLN A 8 9.89 -13.69 8.06
CA GLN A 8 10.70 -13.87 9.28
C GLN A 8 9.84 -14.22 10.50
N ASN A 9 8.57 -13.78 10.51
CA ASN A 9 7.67 -13.94 11.62
C ASN A 9 6.45 -14.74 11.19
N THR A 10 5.97 -15.59 12.09
CA THR A 10 4.73 -16.34 11.94
C THR A 10 3.51 -15.44 12.21
N GLU A 11 2.32 -15.95 11.92
CA GLU A 11 1.06 -15.27 12.27
C GLU A 11 0.91 -15.08 13.78
N ALA A 12 1.33 -16.07 14.58
CA ALA A 12 1.32 -15.97 16.04
C ALA A 12 2.24 -14.85 16.53
N ASP A 13 3.48 -14.78 16.01
CA ASP A 13 4.41 -13.70 16.36
C ASP A 13 3.82 -12.31 16.00
N ALA A 14 3.14 -12.20 14.86
CA ALA A 14 2.51 -10.96 14.43
C ALA A 14 1.37 -10.54 15.37
N HIS A 15 0.53 -11.48 15.78
CA HIS A 15 -0.55 -11.22 16.74
C HIS A 15 -0.01 -10.81 18.11
N ASP A 16 1.02 -11.48 18.63
CA ASP A 16 1.66 -11.12 19.91
C ASP A 16 2.27 -9.72 19.86
N GLN A 17 2.94 -9.37 18.74
CA GLN A 17 3.48 -8.01 18.54
C GLN A 17 2.39 -6.95 18.45
N LEU A 18 1.27 -7.24 17.81
CA LEU A 18 0.11 -6.32 17.70
C LEU A 18 -0.56 -6.12 19.06
N ASP A 19 -0.79 -7.20 19.81
CA ASP A 19 -1.37 -7.13 21.15
C ASP A 19 -0.49 -6.28 22.08
N TYR A 20 0.80 -6.57 22.12
CA TYR A 20 1.76 -5.80 22.92
C TYR A 20 1.82 -4.32 22.49
N SER A 21 1.86 -4.05 21.18
CA SER A 21 1.92 -2.67 20.68
C SER A 21 0.68 -1.87 21.11
N LEU A 22 -0.49 -2.46 21.00
CA LEU A 22 -1.74 -1.82 21.39
C LEU A 22 -1.81 -1.57 22.91
N GLU A 23 -1.36 -2.53 23.72
CA GLU A 23 -1.23 -2.38 25.17
C GLU A 23 -0.30 -1.22 25.57
N GLN A 24 0.75 -0.97 24.77
CA GLN A 24 1.67 0.16 24.96
C GLN A 24 1.17 1.48 24.35
N GLY A 25 -0.06 1.53 23.84
CA GLY A 25 -0.67 2.72 23.25
C GLY A 25 -0.28 2.99 21.79
N VAL A 26 0.40 2.06 21.11
CA VAL A 26 0.71 2.17 19.69
C VAL A 26 -0.44 1.59 18.86
N ASN A 27 -1.22 2.47 18.23
CA ASN A 27 -2.41 2.08 17.48
C ASN A 27 -2.35 2.39 15.97
N PHE A 28 -1.23 2.89 15.47
CA PHE A 28 -1.02 3.12 14.03
C PHE A 28 -0.25 1.93 13.43
N ILE A 29 -0.93 1.16 12.57
CA ILE A 29 -0.36 -0.02 11.90
C ILE A 29 -0.13 0.31 10.44
N ASP A 30 1.12 0.17 9.98
CA ASP A 30 1.50 0.36 8.57
C ASP A 30 1.86 -0.98 7.93
N THR A 31 1.23 -1.28 6.80
CA THR A 31 1.47 -2.47 5.97
C THR A 31 1.49 -2.10 4.48
N ALA A 32 1.48 -3.08 3.58
CA ALA A 32 1.35 -2.90 2.13
C ALA A 32 0.86 -4.18 1.45
N GLU A 33 0.18 -4.05 0.30
CA GLU A 33 -0.29 -5.20 -0.49
C GLU A 33 0.84 -6.15 -0.90
N MET A 34 2.05 -5.61 -1.14
CA MET A 34 3.20 -6.40 -1.56
C MET A 34 3.90 -7.17 -0.43
N TYR A 35 3.63 -6.84 0.84
CA TYR A 35 4.34 -7.47 1.95
C TYR A 35 3.91 -8.94 2.14
N ALA A 36 4.83 -9.84 2.49
CA ALA A 36 6.10 -9.62 3.20
C ALA A 36 7.28 -9.30 2.25
N VAL A 37 8.39 -8.84 2.87
CA VAL A 37 9.69 -8.62 2.20
C VAL A 37 10.71 -9.62 2.76
N PRO A 38 11.54 -10.25 1.90
CA PRO A 38 11.63 -10.11 0.45
C PRO A 38 10.38 -10.59 -0.28
N THR A 39 10.01 -9.84 -1.33
CA THR A 39 8.77 -10.04 -2.07
C THR A 39 8.79 -11.36 -2.86
N LYS A 40 7.81 -12.22 -2.61
CA LYS A 40 7.62 -13.52 -3.29
C LYS A 40 6.13 -13.76 -3.50
N GLU A 41 5.77 -14.38 -4.60
CA GLU A 41 4.38 -14.74 -4.90
C GLU A 41 3.69 -15.49 -3.75
N LYS A 42 4.37 -16.49 -3.18
CA LYS A 42 3.82 -17.35 -2.10
C LYS A 42 3.55 -16.63 -0.78
N THR A 43 4.20 -15.48 -0.54
CA THR A 43 4.08 -14.72 0.72
C THR A 43 3.46 -13.33 0.53
N GLN A 44 3.12 -12.98 -0.70
CA GLN A 44 2.44 -11.73 -1.03
C GLN A 44 1.09 -11.64 -0.29
N GLY A 45 0.87 -10.52 0.38
CA GLY A 45 -0.36 -10.24 1.12
C GLY A 45 -0.49 -10.95 2.48
N LEU A 46 0.47 -11.81 2.87
CA LEU A 46 0.40 -12.50 4.18
C LEU A 46 0.40 -11.51 5.34
N THR A 47 1.14 -10.42 5.26
CA THR A 47 1.17 -9.40 6.31
C THR A 47 -0.22 -8.79 6.54
N GLU A 48 -0.92 -8.40 5.47
CA GLU A 48 -2.30 -7.92 5.56
C GLU A 48 -3.27 -9.01 6.08
N LYS A 49 -3.08 -10.26 5.65
CA LYS A 49 -3.88 -11.39 6.11
C LYS A 49 -3.74 -11.60 7.62
N TYR A 50 -2.52 -11.55 8.18
CA TYR A 50 -2.28 -11.71 9.62
C TYR A 50 -2.92 -10.57 10.43
N ILE A 51 -2.89 -9.33 9.91
CA ILE A 51 -3.60 -8.21 10.52
C ILE A 51 -5.12 -8.45 10.48
N GLY A 52 -5.64 -8.95 9.36
CA GLY A 52 -7.07 -9.25 9.20
C GLY A 52 -7.57 -10.31 10.16
N THR A 53 -6.83 -11.41 10.31
CA THR A 53 -7.17 -12.47 11.29
C THR A 53 -7.08 -11.97 12.73
N TRP A 54 -6.14 -11.08 13.04
CA TRP A 54 -6.05 -10.42 14.34
C TRP A 54 -7.26 -9.53 14.62
N PHE A 55 -7.72 -8.72 13.65
CA PHE A 55 -8.94 -7.93 13.80
C PHE A 55 -10.15 -8.80 14.10
N GLN A 56 -10.29 -9.95 13.41
CA GLN A 56 -11.39 -10.86 13.65
C GLN A 56 -11.32 -11.51 15.04
N ALA A 57 -10.12 -11.87 15.50
CA ALA A 57 -9.93 -12.49 16.80
C ALA A 57 -10.15 -11.50 17.97
N ARG A 58 -9.72 -10.24 17.83
CA ARG A 58 -9.74 -9.25 18.91
C ARG A 58 -10.93 -8.29 18.84
N LYS A 59 -11.64 -8.22 17.71
CA LYS A 59 -12.78 -7.29 17.50
C LYS A 59 -12.43 -5.83 17.83
N ASN A 60 -11.27 -5.38 17.39
CA ASN A 60 -10.67 -4.10 17.80
C ASN A 60 -10.32 -3.18 16.61
N ARG A 61 -10.92 -3.42 15.44
CA ARG A 61 -10.65 -2.63 14.22
C ARG A 61 -10.84 -1.12 14.45
N ASP A 62 -11.82 -0.74 15.23
CA ASP A 62 -12.18 0.64 15.57
C ASP A 62 -11.12 1.36 16.42
N LYS A 63 -10.22 0.62 17.08
CA LYS A 63 -9.15 1.18 17.91
C LYS A 63 -7.86 1.45 17.11
N ILE A 64 -7.82 1.04 15.85
CA ILE A 64 -6.61 1.04 15.02
C ILE A 64 -6.73 2.04 13.88
N ILE A 65 -5.67 2.80 13.68
CA ILE A 65 -5.42 3.56 12.45
C ILE A 65 -4.63 2.64 11.52
N LEU A 66 -5.28 2.16 10.48
CA LEU A 66 -4.73 1.19 9.53
C LEU A 66 -4.24 1.89 8.27
N ALA A 67 -2.94 1.76 7.97
CA ALA A 67 -2.35 2.21 6.74
C ALA A 67 -1.89 1.03 5.89
N THR A 68 -2.24 1.03 4.59
CA THR A 68 -1.68 0.12 3.61
C THR A 68 -1.37 0.84 2.30
N LYS A 69 -0.83 0.13 1.29
CA LYS A 69 -0.25 0.80 0.12
C LYS A 69 -0.49 -0.01 -1.16
N VAL A 70 -0.76 0.70 -2.26
CA VAL A 70 -0.75 0.15 -3.61
C VAL A 70 0.64 0.22 -4.22
N ALA A 71 1.09 -0.86 -4.83
CA ALA A 71 2.36 -0.91 -5.55
C ALA A 71 2.30 -0.05 -6.82
N GLY A 72 3.29 0.82 -7.01
CA GLY A 72 3.51 1.53 -8.26
C GLY A 72 3.99 0.59 -9.39
N ARG A 73 4.44 1.16 -10.50
CA ARG A 73 4.91 0.39 -11.66
C ARG A 73 6.02 -0.58 -11.29
N SER A 74 5.81 -1.88 -11.51
CA SER A 74 6.82 -2.91 -11.29
C SER A 74 6.48 -4.22 -12.00
N GLY A 75 7.47 -5.12 -12.11
CA GLY A 75 7.29 -6.46 -12.68
C GLY A 75 6.62 -7.49 -11.76
N LEU A 76 5.98 -7.07 -10.65
CA LEU A 76 5.29 -7.97 -9.70
C LEU A 76 3.92 -8.40 -10.24
N SER A 77 3.91 -9.08 -11.39
CA SER A 77 2.70 -9.40 -12.14
C SER A 77 1.71 -10.30 -11.39
N TYR A 78 2.20 -11.18 -10.53
CA TYR A 78 1.36 -12.06 -9.70
C TYR A 78 0.44 -11.32 -8.71
N MET A 79 0.59 -10.01 -8.58
CA MET A 79 -0.24 -9.17 -7.72
C MET A 79 -1.52 -8.67 -8.43
N ARG A 80 -1.69 -8.96 -9.70
CA ARG A 80 -2.84 -8.54 -10.52
C ARG A 80 -3.53 -9.74 -11.15
N GLU A 81 -4.84 -9.64 -11.35
CA GLU A 81 -5.67 -10.72 -11.88
C GLU A 81 -5.30 -11.07 -13.32
N ASP A 82 -4.94 -10.06 -14.10
CA ASP A 82 -4.52 -10.18 -15.50
C ASP A 82 -3.07 -10.67 -15.68
N ASN A 83 -2.31 -10.82 -14.58
CA ASN A 83 -0.88 -11.12 -14.56
C ASN A 83 -0.03 -10.06 -15.28
N GLU A 84 -0.52 -8.86 -15.43
CA GLU A 84 0.26 -7.73 -15.94
C GLU A 84 1.09 -7.06 -14.82
N MET A 85 2.07 -6.25 -15.23
CA MET A 85 2.88 -5.48 -14.28
C MET A 85 1.99 -4.59 -13.41
N THR A 86 2.39 -4.37 -12.16
CA THR A 86 1.66 -3.42 -11.30
C THR A 86 1.77 -2.00 -11.86
N ARG A 87 0.66 -1.29 -11.88
CA ARG A 87 0.51 0.08 -12.37
C ARG A 87 -0.35 0.90 -11.41
N LEU A 88 -0.34 2.22 -11.58
CA LEU A 88 -1.23 3.13 -10.85
C LEU A 88 -2.44 3.57 -11.69
N SER A 89 -2.88 2.72 -12.63
CA SER A 89 -4.12 2.93 -13.36
C SER A 89 -5.33 2.79 -12.44
N ARG A 90 -6.44 3.36 -12.85
CA ARG A 90 -7.72 3.28 -12.13
C ARG A 90 -8.10 1.82 -11.80
N GLU A 91 -8.00 0.91 -12.78
CA GLU A 91 -8.36 -0.50 -12.63
C GLU A 91 -7.47 -1.18 -11.59
N HIS A 92 -6.14 -0.98 -11.67
CA HIS A 92 -5.19 -1.60 -10.75
C HIS A 92 -5.34 -1.07 -9.32
N ILE A 93 -5.61 0.23 -9.13
CA ILE A 93 -5.84 0.84 -7.81
C ILE A 93 -7.11 0.26 -7.18
N HIS A 94 -8.23 0.21 -7.91
CA HIS A 94 -9.49 -0.36 -7.43
C HIS A 94 -9.35 -1.84 -7.08
N TYR A 95 -8.72 -2.63 -7.96
CA TYR A 95 -8.44 -4.04 -7.69
C TYR A 95 -7.58 -4.21 -6.41
N ALA A 96 -6.49 -3.45 -6.29
CA ALA A 96 -5.57 -3.55 -5.15
C ALA A 96 -6.28 -3.23 -3.82
N VAL A 97 -7.11 -2.18 -3.77
CA VAL A 97 -7.90 -1.85 -2.57
C VAL A 97 -8.86 -2.98 -2.21
N ASP A 98 -9.58 -3.51 -3.18
CA ASP A 98 -10.55 -4.59 -2.94
C ASP A 98 -9.86 -5.87 -2.43
N GLN A 99 -8.68 -6.20 -2.96
CA GLN A 99 -7.89 -7.32 -2.46
C GLN A 99 -7.31 -7.05 -1.06
N SER A 100 -6.84 -5.83 -0.78
CA SER A 100 -6.38 -5.44 0.56
C SER A 100 -7.51 -5.50 1.59
N LEU A 101 -8.69 -4.98 1.29
CA LEU A 101 -9.86 -5.06 2.17
C LEU A 101 -10.24 -6.52 2.49
N LYS A 102 -10.19 -7.41 1.49
CA LYS A 102 -10.42 -8.85 1.69
C LYS A 102 -9.39 -9.49 2.62
N ARG A 103 -8.09 -9.23 2.41
CA ARG A 103 -7.02 -9.78 3.26
C ARG A 103 -7.09 -9.22 4.68
N LEU A 104 -7.34 -7.93 4.82
CA LEU A 104 -7.47 -7.22 6.11
C LEU A 104 -8.80 -7.49 6.83
N GLN A 105 -9.77 -8.13 6.15
CA GLN A 105 -11.10 -8.46 6.70
C GLN A 105 -11.81 -7.26 7.33
N THR A 106 -11.76 -6.11 6.64
CA THR A 106 -12.38 -4.85 7.03
C THR A 106 -13.00 -4.19 5.80
N ASP A 107 -13.95 -3.31 6.00
CA ASP A 107 -14.65 -2.56 4.96
C ASP A 107 -14.04 -1.18 4.67
N TYR A 108 -13.06 -0.75 5.47
CA TYR A 108 -12.37 0.53 5.27
C TYR A 108 -10.89 0.49 5.67
N ILE A 109 -10.10 1.36 5.04
CA ILE A 109 -8.70 1.65 5.34
C ILE A 109 -8.59 3.12 5.77
N ASP A 110 -7.87 3.42 6.85
CA ASP A 110 -7.76 4.80 7.33
C ASP A 110 -6.81 5.63 6.47
N LEU A 111 -5.67 5.08 6.06
CA LEU A 111 -4.70 5.74 5.19
C LEU A 111 -4.28 4.80 4.05
N TYR A 112 -4.60 5.15 2.81
CA TYR A 112 -4.15 4.40 1.65
C TYR A 112 -3.08 5.16 0.90
N GLN A 113 -1.93 4.53 0.69
CA GLN A 113 -0.74 5.20 0.19
C GLN A 113 -0.33 4.68 -1.18
N VAL A 114 0.11 5.56 -2.07
CA VAL A 114 0.91 5.18 -3.22
C VAL A 114 2.29 4.75 -2.72
N HIS A 115 2.65 3.47 -2.92
CA HIS A 115 3.87 2.90 -2.34
C HIS A 115 5.15 3.45 -2.97
N TRP A 116 5.11 3.69 -4.28
CA TRP A 116 6.11 4.42 -5.07
C TRP A 116 5.48 4.95 -6.36
N PRO A 117 6.12 5.94 -7.00
CA PRO A 117 5.59 6.55 -8.23
C PRO A 117 5.45 5.56 -9.40
N GLU A 118 4.53 5.87 -10.31
CA GLU A 118 4.41 5.21 -11.62
C GLU A 118 5.65 5.45 -12.50
N ARG A 119 6.14 6.69 -12.50
CA ARG A 119 7.32 7.10 -13.27
C ARG A 119 8.62 6.57 -12.66
N PRO A 120 9.70 6.45 -13.45
CA PRO A 120 11.02 6.04 -12.94
C PRO A 120 11.49 6.94 -11.79
N PHE A 121 11.96 6.33 -10.71
CA PHE A 121 12.52 7.02 -9.55
C PHE A 121 13.70 6.22 -8.98
N GLY A 122 14.64 6.87 -8.32
CA GLY A 122 15.90 6.27 -7.90
C GLY A 122 15.90 5.61 -6.52
N ALA A 123 14.77 5.62 -5.77
CA ALA A 123 14.74 5.30 -4.35
C ALA A 123 15.22 3.88 -3.99
N PHE A 124 14.97 2.89 -4.83
CA PHE A 124 15.35 1.49 -4.56
C PHE A 124 16.63 1.04 -5.28
N SER A 125 17.31 1.96 -6.00
CA SER A 125 18.52 1.61 -6.76
C SER A 125 19.76 1.38 -5.89
N GLY A 126 19.74 1.78 -4.62
CA GLY A 126 20.91 1.80 -3.73
C GLY A 126 22.00 2.79 -4.16
N LYS A 127 21.75 3.62 -5.18
CA LYS A 127 22.69 4.60 -5.72
C LYS A 127 22.29 6.00 -5.27
N LEU A 128 23.25 6.75 -4.74
CA LEU A 128 23.07 8.15 -4.31
C LEU A 128 23.16 9.14 -5.48
N GLU A 129 23.67 8.69 -6.64
CA GLU A 129 23.81 9.52 -7.82
C GLU A 129 22.50 9.60 -8.60
N TYR A 130 22.10 10.83 -8.94
CA TYR A 130 21.00 11.04 -9.87
C TYR A 130 21.37 10.50 -11.25
N ARG A 131 20.49 9.65 -11.80
CA ARG A 131 20.56 9.19 -13.19
C ARG A 131 19.26 9.54 -13.87
N TYR A 132 19.36 10.33 -14.93
CA TYR A 132 18.21 10.59 -15.76
C TYR A 132 17.70 9.28 -16.36
N ALA A 133 16.42 9.03 -16.20
CA ALA A 133 15.70 7.98 -16.92
C ALA A 133 14.54 8.64 -17.68
N PRO A 134 14.38 8.40 -18.98
CA PRO A 134 13.25 8.93 -19.72
C PRO A 134 11.95 8.39 -19.13
N ILE A 135 10.94 9.24 -19.08
CA ILE A 135 9.58 8.83 -18.67
C ILE A 135 9.00 8.01 -19.80
N PRO A 136 8.57 6.75 -19.59
CA PRO A 136 7.90 5.95 -20.61
C PRO A 136 6.63 6.64 -21.14
N GLU A 137 6.36 6.51 -22.43
CA GLU A 137 5.17 7.12 -23.07
C GLU A 137 3.85 6.61 -22.48
N ASP A 138 3.83 5.39 -21.97
CA ASP A 138 2.67 4.75 -21.33
C ASP A 138 2.56 5.02 -19.83
N THR A 139 3.31 5.99 -19.29
CA THR A 139 3.24 6.34 -17.87
C THR A 139 1.87 6.87 -17.49
N ILE A 140 1.27 6.33 -16.44
CA ILE A 140 0.01 6.82 -15.88
C ILE A 140 0.24 8.18 -15.22
N ASP A 141 -0.59 9.16 -15.53
CA ASP A 141 -0.49 10.49 -14.97
C ASP A 141 -0.90 10.54 -13.48
N ILE A 142 -0.28 11.46 -12.75
CA ILE A 142 -0.61 11.70 -11.33
C ILE A 142 -2.09 12.07 -11.16
N GLU A 143 -2.67 12.79 -12.12
CA GLU A 143 -4.08 13.20 -12.09
C GLU A 143 -5.01 11.98 -12.15
N GLU A 144 -4.75 11.01 -13.03
CA GLU A 144 -5.51 9.77 -13.10
C GLU A 144 -5.41 8.97 -11.79
N THR A 145 -4.19 8.81 -11.28
CA THR A 145 -3.92 8.13 -10.00
C THR A 145 -4.69 8.80 -8.85
N LEU A 146 -4.63 10.13 -8.76
CA LEU A 146 -5.32 10.88 -7.69
C LEU A 146 -6.83 10.80 -7.83
N SER A 147 -7.35 10.87 -9.05
CA SER A 147 -8.79 10.72 -9.35
C SER A 147 -9.31 9.36 -8.90
N ALA A 148 -8.61 8.27 -9.24
CA ALA A 148 -8.97 6.92 -8.83
C ALA A 148 -8.99 6.76 -7.30
N LEU A 149 -8.01 7.34 -6.61
CA LEU A 149 -7.97 7.36 -5.15
C LEU A 149 -9.12 8.19 -4.55
N GLY A 150 -9.46 9.32 -5.18
CA GLY A 150 -10.61 10.16 -4.80
C GLY A 150 -11.94 9.42 -4.89
N GLU A 151 -12.15 8.62 -5.93
CA GLU A 151 -13.33 7.75 -6.06
C GLU A 151 -13.46 6.77 -4.89
N LEU A 152 -12.34 6.19 -4.45
CA LEU A 152 -12.32 5.26 -3.31
C LEU A 152 -12.62 5.95 -1.97
N VAL A 153 -12.24 7.23 -1.82
CA VAL A 153 -12.66 8.06 -0.68
C VAL A 153 -14.18 8.28 -0.72
N GLN A 154 -14.73 8.64 -1.88
CA GLN A 154 -16.18 8.83 -2.04
C GLN A 154 -16.98 7.54 -1.80
N GLN A 155 -16.42 6.38 -2.14
CA GLN A 155 -17.01 5.06 -1.85
C GLN A 155 -16.89 4.65 -0.37
N GLY A 156 -16.14 5.40 0.44
CA GLY A 156 -15.90 5.09 1.85
C GLY A 156 -14.93 3.92 2.08
N LYS A 157 -14.29 3.39 1.05
CA LYS A 157 -13.31 2.30 1.14
C LYS A 157 -11.98 2.76 1.76
N ILE A 158 -11.59 4.00 1.52
CA ILE A 158 -10.42 4.63 2.14
C ILE A 158 -10.82 5.99 2.73
N ARG A 159 -10.18 6.41 3.82
CA ARG A 159 -10.48 7.69 4.49
C ARG A 159 -9.54 8.80 4.04
N HIS A 160 -8.25 8.49 3.94
CA HIS A 160 -7.20 9.44 3.59
C HIS A 160 -6.27 8.86 2.56
N ILE A 161 -5.73 9.73 1.70
CA ILE A 161 -4.73 9.40 0.68
C ILE A 161 -3.36 9.83 1.20
N GLY A 162 -2.34 8.99 0.98
CA GLY A 162 -0.96 9.28 1.31
C GLY A 162 0.02 8.91 0.20
N LEU A 163 1.26 9.34 0.38
CA LEU A 163 2.36 9.07 -0.55
C LEU A 163 3.53 8.43 0.20
N SER A 164 4.20 7.51 -0.45
CA SER A 164 5.43 6.87 0.02
C SER A 164 6.46 6.87 -1.10
N ASN A 165 7.73 7.05 -0.76
CA ASN A 165 8.83 7.09 -1.74
C ASN A 165 8.64 8.07 -2.91
N GLU A 166 7.83 9.10 -2.68
CA GLU A 166 7.59 10.14 -3.68
C GLU A 166 8.68 11.21 -3.62
N THR A 167 8.95 11.84 -4.76
CA THR A 167 9.87 12.97 -4.84
C THR A 167 9.20 14.26 -4.35
N PRO A 168 9.97 15.29 -3.93
CA PRO A 168 9.41 16.60 -3.60
C PRO A 168 8.57 17.18 -4.75
N TRP A 169 9.03 17.03 -6.00
CA TRP A 169 8.29 17.47 -7.18
C TRP A 169 6.93 16.76 -7.30
N GLY A 170 6.91 15.43 -7.20
CA GLY A 170 5.67 14.67 -7.29
C GLY A 170 4.71 14.98 -6.14
N THR A 171 5.24 15.13 -4.92
CA THR A 171 4.43 15.54 -3.76
C THR A 171 3.76 16.91 -4.00
N MET A 172 4.52 17.90 -4.51
CA MET A 172 3.97 19.21 -4.87
C MET A 172 2.89 19.09 -5.96
N LYS A 173 3.09 18.21 -6.95
CA LYS A 173 2.11 17.99 -8.02
C LYS A 173 0.80 17.38 -7.49
N TYR A 174 0.87 16.39 -6.62
CA TYR A 174 -0.31 15.84 -5.93
C TYR A 174 -1.04 16.91 -5.11
N LEU A 175 -0.31 17.75 -4.37
CA LEU A 175 -0.90 18.85 -3.59
C LEU A 175 -1.52 19.94 -4.47
N GLU A 176 -0.97 20.21 -5.65
CA GLU A 176 -1.56 21.15 -6.61
C GLU A 176 -2.90 20.62 -7.13
N LEU A 177 -2.90 19.37 -7.61
CA LEU A 177 -4.08 18.71 -8.16
C LEU A 177 -5.18 18.46 -7.11
N SER A 178 -4.83 18.32 -5.85
CA SER A 178 -5.81 18.10 -4.78
C SER A 178 -6.65 19.32 -4.42
N LYS A 179 -6.34 20.50 -5.02
CA LYS A 179 -7.09 21.76 -4.79
C LYS A 179 -8.17 22.00 -5.84
N THR A 180 -8.16 21.23 -6.90
CA THR A 180 -9.14 21.28 -7.99
C THR A 180 -10.22 20.23 -7.79
#